data_eeb4bbde8694e14612aec5845a0ded06
#
_entry.id   eeb4bbde8694e14612aec5845a0ded06
#
_cell.length_a   1.000
_cell.length_b   1.000
_cell.length_c   1.000
_cell.angle_alpha   90.00
_cell.angle_beta   90.00
_cell.angle_gamma   90.00
#
_symmetry.space_group_name_H-M   'P 1'
#
loop_
_entity.id
_entity.type
_entity.pdbx_description
1 polymer ?
#
loop_
_entity_poly.entity_id
_entity_poly.type
_entity_poly.pdbx_seq_one_letter_code
_entity_poly.pdbx_strand_id
1 'polypeptide(L)'
;MPTTRLVPTMLMLSAVCVHADDSTKPLTESSPEAELIALDDAWIDAEVHGDGAALERILHEDFLVSFASGRTVDRTTFIDRITKNTPAPFTVKHKAIRVHGDTALVIDVSENGKLKFTWIALKRDGQWRVISETASRIESP
;
A
#
# COMPACT_ATOMS: atom_id res chain seq x y z
N MET A 1 -82.73 -21.69 27.59
CA MET A 1 -81.42 -21.09 27.75
C MET A 1 -80.71 -21.20 26.43
N PRO A 2 -80.53 -20.12 25.66
CA PRO A 2 -79.86 -20.20 24.40
C PRO A 2 -78.35 -20.01 24.62
N THR A 3 -77.61 -21.01 24.23
CA THR A 3 -76.14 -20.99 24.19
C THR A 3 -75.62 -20.25 22.93
N THR A 4 -75.07 -19.11 23.18
CA THR A 4 -74.43 -18.30 22.12
C THR A 4 -73.09 -18.92 21.78
N ARG A 5 -72.91 -19.40 20.52
CA ARG A 5 -71.61 -19.85 19.98
C ARG A 5 -70.83 -18.64 19.46
N LEU A 6 -69.71 -18.37 20.07
CA LEU A 6 -68.73 -17.43 19.57
C LEU A 6 -67.93 -18.10 18.43
N VAL A 7 -67.92 -17.48 17.27
CA VAL A 7 -67.08 -17.86 16.12
C VAL A 7 -65.78 -17.07 16.24
N PRO A 8 -64.62 -17.71 16.30
CA PRO A 8 -63.36 -16.94 16.23
C PRO A 8 -63.06 -16.54 14.81
N THR A 9 -62.99 -15.24 14.57
CA THR A 9 -62.52 -14.64 13.34
C THR A 9 -61.02 -14.87 13.22
N MET A 10 -60.60 -15.67 12.23
CA MET A 10 -59.24 -15.99 11.92
C MET A 10 -58.62 -14.79 11.14
N LEU A 11 -57.80 -14.00 11.82
CA LEU A 11 -57.06 -12.92 11.24
C LEU A 11 -55.86 -13.52 10.47
N MET A 12 -55.91 -13.52 9.14
CA MET A 12 -54.78 -13.86 8.30
C MET A 12 -53.76 -12.72 8.33
N LEU A 13 -52.65 -12.96 9.03
CA LEU A 13 -51.48 -12.08 9.01
C LEU A 13 -50.64 -12.40 7.76
N SER A 14 -50.78 -11.59 6.73
CA SER A 14 -49.92 -11.65 5.53
C SER A 14 -48.51 -11.18 5.92
N ALA A 15 -47.60 -12.14 6.05
CA ALA A 15 -46.18 -11.83 6.18
C ALA A 15 -45.64 -11.25 4.87
N VAL A 16 -45.43 -9.94 4.84
CA VAL A 16 -44.65 -9.28 3.79
C VAL A 16 -43.20 -9.61 4.03
N CYS A 17 -42.63 -10.52 3.23
CA CYS A 17 -41.19 -10.72 3.14
C CYS A 17 -40.58 -9.46 2.52
N VAL A 18 -40.06 -8.56 3.33
CA VAL A 18 -39.15 -7.53 2.90
C VAL A 18 -37.83 -8.23 2.54
N HIS A 19 -37.57 -8.42 1.26
CA HIS A 19 -36.23 -8.75 0.78
C HIS A 19 -35.38 -7.50 1.01
N ALA A 20 -34.59 -7.53 2.07
CA ALA A 20 -33.46 -6.63 2.22
C ALA A 20 -32.48 -6.99 1.09
N ASP A 21 -32.40 -6.14 0.09
CA ASP A 21 -31.37 -6.16 -0.92
C ASP A 21 -30.09 -5.76 -0.21
N ASP A 22 -29.38 -6.76 0.33
CA ASP A 22 -28.08 -6.60 0.95
C ASP A 22 -27.02 -6.49 -0.15
N SER A 23 -27.09 -5.36 -0.88
CA SER A 23 -26.03 -4.95 -1.77
C SER A 23 -24.91 -4.32 -0.95
N THR A 24 -24.40 -5.04 0.05
CA THR A 24 -23.08 -4.78 0.62
C THR A 24 -22.06 -5.28 -0.41
N LYS A 25 -21.81 -4.46 -1.45
CA LYS A 25 -20.63 -4.64 -2.30
C LYS A 25 -19.43 -4.67 -1.36
N PRO A 26 -18.68 -5.78 -1.27
CA PRO A 26 -17.46 -5.78 -0.47
C PRO A 26 -16.60 -4.63 -0.99
N LEU A 27 -16.15 -3.75 -0.10
CA LEU A 27 -15.06 -2.84 -0.38
C LEU A 27 -13.96 -3.73 -0.92
N THR A 28 -13.60 -3.58 -2.19
CA THR A 28 -12.59 -4.39 -2.85
C THR A 28 -11.30 -4.08 -2.10
N GLU A 29 -10.88 -4.98 -1.21
CA GLU A 29 -9.56 -4.87 -0.59
C GLU A 29 -8.55 -4.77 -1.72
N SER A 30 -7.73 -3.74 -1.66
CA SER A 30 -6.65 -3.53 -2.61
C SER A 30 -5.71 -4.73 -2.54
N SER A 31 -5.27 -5.25 -3.67
CA SER A 31 -4.28 -6.33 -3.65
C SER A 31 -2.98 -5.84 -3.01
N PRO A 32 -2.21 -6.72 -2.35
CA PRO A 32 -0.92 -6.34 -1.79
C PRO A 32 0.02 -5.70 -2.81
N GLU A 33 -0.01 -6.13 -4.05
CA GLU A 33 0.76 -5.53 -5.14
C GLU A 33 0.32 -4.09 -5.44
N ALA A 34 -0.99 -3.83 -5.47
CA ALA A 34 -1.53 -2.49 -5.68
C ALA A 34 -1.18 -1.56 -4.50
N GLU A 35 -1.20 -2.07 -3.26
CA GLU A 35 -0.75 -1.32 -2.08
C GLU A 35 0.74 -0.94 -2.17
N LEU A 36 1.59 -1.85 -2.67
CA LEU A 36 3.03 -1.62 -2.83
C LEU A 36 3.33 -0.62 -3.95
N ILE A 37 2.59 -0.66 -5.06
CA ILE A 37 2.70 0.35 -6.13
C ILE A 37 2.32 1.72 -5.59
N ALA A 38 1.20 1.83 -4.84
CA ALA A 38 0.78 3.08 -4.24
C ALA A 38 1.79 3.60 -3.19
N LEU A 39 2.45 2.69 -2.46
CA LEU A 39 3.52 3.05 -1.52
C LEU A 39 4.73 3.65 -2.26
N ASP A 40 5.15 3.04 -3.37
CA ASP A 40 6.26 3.51 -4.19
C ASP A 40 5.97 4.88 -4.82
N ASP A 41 4.77 5.06 -5.38
CA ASP A 41 4.33 6.34 -5.92
C ASP A 41 4.35 7.44 -4.84
N ALA A 42 3.86 7.15 -3.64
CA ALA A 42 3.88 8.08 -2.51
C ALA A 42 5.31 8.37 -2.03
N TRP A 43 6.20 7.39 -2.08
CA TRP A 43 7.60 7.56 -1.73
C TRP A 43 8.33 8.47 -2.72
N ILE A 44 8.19 8.23 -4.02
CA ILE A 44 8.74 9.08 -5.07
C ILE A 44 8.21 10.51 -4.95
N ASP A 45 6.90 10.68 -4.73
CA ASP A 45 6.29 11.99 -4.53
C ASP A 45 6.88 12.72 -3.33
N ALA A 46 7.05 12.03 -2.20
CA ALA A 46 7.65 12.59 -1.00
C ALA A 46 9.12 13.03 -1.24
N GLU A 47 9.88 12.27 -2.03
CA GLU A 47 11.26 12.64 -2.38
C GLU A 47 11.32 13.88 -3.25
N VAL A 48 10.55 13.94 -4.33
CA VAL A 48 10.59 15.07 -5.27
C VAL A 48 10.04 16.37 -4.69
N HIS A 49 9.27 16.29 -3.60
CA HIS A 49 8.78 17.46 -2.87
C HIS A 49 9.57 17.76 -1.59
N GLY A 50 10.50 16.90 -1.19
CA GLY A 50 11.25 17.03 0.05
C GLY A 50 10.37 16.91 1.30
N ASP A 51 9.28 16.10 1.22
CA ASP A 51 8.35 15.89 2.33
C ASP A 51 8.91 14.90 3.35
N GLY A 52 9.70 15.42 4.29
CA GLY A 52 10.29 14.62 5.37
C GLY A 52 9.25 13.90 6.23
N ALA A 53 8.08 14.53 6.48
CA ALA A 53 7.04 13.90 7.30
C ALA A 53 6.37 12.73 6.58
N ALA A 54 6.19 12.81 5.26
CA ALA A 54 5.74 11.67 4.47
C ALA A 54 6.79 10.56 4.45
N LEU A 55 8.06 10.88 4.26
CA LEU A 55 9.16 9.91 4.31
C LEU A 55 9.23 9.19 5.66
N GLU A 56 9.01 9.89 6.78
CA GLU A 56 8.94 9.26 8.09
C GLU A 56 7.82 8.24 8.24
N ARG A 57 6.70 8.41 7.55
CA ARG A 57 5.59 7.44 7.57
C ARG A 57 5.83 6.24 6.64
N ILE A 58 6.50 6.47 5.51
CA ILE A 58 6.78 5.47 4.47
C ILE A 58 7.93 4.56 4.87
N LEU A 59 9.00 5.13 5.43
CA LEU A 59 10.21 4.40 5.78
C LEU A 59 10.12 3.79 7.19
N HIS A 60 10.53 2.52 7.31
CA HIS A 60 10.65 1.84 8.60
C HIS A 60 11.71 2.53 9.48
N GLU A 61 11.61 2.41 10.79
CA GLU A 61 12.59 2.99 11.72
C GLU A 61 14.02 2.48 11.49
N ASP A 62 14.17 1.20 11.11
CA ASP A 62 15.44 0.56 10.78
C ASP A 62 15.81 0.66 9.29
N PHE A 63 15.23 1.60 8.56
CA PHE A 63 15.49 1.74 7.12
C PHE A 63 16.98 2.01 6.83
N LEU A 64 17.49 1.28 5.83
CA LEU A 64 18.81 1.46 5.25
C LEU A 64 18.72 1.57 3.73
N VAL A 65 19.44 2.52 3.17
CA VAL A 65 19.59 2.64 1.72
C VAL A 65 21.05 2.56 1.30
N SER A 66 21.31 1.73 0.28
CA SER A 66 22.61 1.63 -0.36
C SER A 66 22.56 2.23 -1.77
N PHE A 67 23.27 3.32 -1.97
CA PHE A 67 23.36 4.00 -3.25
C PHE A 67 24.28 3.26 -4.24
N ALA A 68 24.09 3.53 -5.54
CA ALA A 68 24.93 2.97 -6.60
C ALA A 68 26.43 3.34 -6.49
N SER A 69 26.77 4.31 -5.65
CA SER A 69 28.15 4.64 -5.28
C SER A 69 28.77 3.69 -4.25
N GLY A 70 27.98 2.77 -3.67
CA GLY A 70 28.38 1.90 -2.57
C GLY A 70 28.18 2.50 -1.17
N ARG A 71 27.78 3.78 -1.08
CA ARG A 71 27.50 4.42 0.23
C ARG A 71 26.18 3.93 0.78
N THR A 72 26.16 3.54 2.04
CA THR A 72 24.95 3.19 2.79
C THR A 72 24.68 4.24 3.86
N VAL A 73 23.42 4.62 4.02
CA VAL A 73 22.96 5.55 5.07
C VAL A 73 21.68 5.02 5.72
N ASP A 74 21.43 5.50 6.94
CA ASP A 74 20.21 5.22 7.69
C ASP A 74 19.05 6.16 7.31
N ARG A 75 17.89 5.89 7.89
CA ARG A 75 16.64 6.63 7.67
C ARG A 75 16.79 8.13 7.92
N THR A 76 17.37 8.50 9.07
CA THR A 76 17.52 9.91 9.47
C THR A 76 18.42 10.66 8.48
N THR A 77 19.55 10.09 8.15
CA THR A 77 20.49 10.65 7.18
C THR A 77 19.87 10.75 5.78
N PHE A 78 19.09 9.76 5.37
CA PHE A 78 18.40 9.77 4.09
C PHE A 78 17.36 10.90 4.02
N ILE A 79 16.46 11.00 5.02
CA ILE A 79 15.42 12.03 5.08
C ILE A 79 16.07 13.42 5.11
N ASP A 80 17.09 13.62 5.93
CA ASP A 80 17.81 14.89 6.01
C ASP A 80 18.44 15.30 4.67
N ARG A 81 18.98 14.32 3.94
CA ARG A 81 19.54 14.56 2.61
C ARG A 81 18.46 14.96 1.61
N ILE A 82 17.33 14.26 1.56
CA ILE A 82 16.23 14.54 0.63
C ILE A 82 15.60 15.91 0.90
N THR A 83 15.36 16.23 2.16
CA THR A 83 14.76 17.51 2.55
C THR A 83 15.67 18.71 2.26
N LYS A 84 16.98 18.54 2.31
CA LYS A 84 17.96 19.58 2.00
C LYS A 84 18.27 19.69 0.49
N ASN A 85 18.20 18.58 -0.24
CA ASN A 85 18.54 18.50 -1.65
C ASN A 85 17.54 17.60 -2.36
N THR A 86 16.35 18.13 -2.64
CA THR A 86 15.30 17.40 -3.35
C THR A 86 15.79 16.93 -4.73
N PRO A 87 15.57 15.68 -5.11
CA PRO A 87 15.94 15.20 -6.43
C PRO A 87 15.07 15.85 -7.51
N ALA A 88 15.59 15.90 -8.74
CA ALA A 88 14.75 16.22 -9.89
C ALA A 88 13.65 15.17 -10.03
N PRO A 89 12.47 15.55 -10.57
CA PRO A 89 11.40 14.59 -10.83
C PRO A 89 11.89 13.37 -11.61
N PHE A 90 11.50 12.19 -11.15
CA PHE A 90 11.85 10.92 -11.78
C PHE A 90 10.67 9.94 -11.69
N THR A 91 10.69 8.95 -12.55
CA THR A 91 9.72 7.86 -12.55
C THR A 91 10.44 6.53 -12.69
N VAL A 92 9.78 5.48 -12.25
CA VAL A 92 10.28 4.11 -12.33
C VAL A 92 9.29 3.21 -13.06
N LYS A 93 9.77 2.06 -13.52
CA LYS A 93 8.98 0.98 -14.09
C LYS A 93 9.13 -0.24 -13.20
N HIS A 94 8.02 -0.70 -12.64
CA HIS A 94 7.99 -1.93 -11.85
C HIS A 94 8.34 -3.14 -12.72
N LYS A 95 9.32 -3.91 -12.30
CA LYS A 95 9.80 -5.11 -13.00
C LYS A 95 9.38 -6.40 -12.33
N ALA A 96 9.35 -6.40 -11.01
CA ALA A 96 8.89 -7.54 -10.22
C ALA A 96 8.37 -7.09 -8.86
N ILE A 97 7.27 -7.67 -8.43
CA ILE A 97 6.76 -7.58 -7.07
C ILE A 97 6.56 -9.01 -6.57
N ARG A 98 7.09 -9.32 -5.40
CA ARG A 98 6.93 -10.62 -4.75
C ARG A 98 6.52 -10.40 -3.30
N VAL A 99 5.37 -10.95 -2.94
CA VAL A 99 4.82 -10.84 -1.59
C VAL A 99 4.87 -12.20 -0.90
N HIS A 100 5.42 -12.23 0.30
CA HIS A 100 5.53 -13.41 1.15
C HIS A 100 5.05 -13.05 2.56
N GLY A 101 3.76 -13.27 2.83
CA GLY A 101 3.14 -12.86 4.09
C GLY A 101 3.27 -11.35 4.29
N ASP A 102 3.92 -10.95 5.37
CA ASP A 102 4.14 -9.55 5.74
C ASP A 102 5.45 -8.96 5.19
N THR A 103 6.06 -9.61 4.22
CA THR A 103 7.30 -9.15 3.58
C THR A 103 7.11 -9.07 2.06
N ALA A 104 7.59 -8.00 1.46
CA ALA A 104 7.58 -7.82 0.02
C ALA A 104 8.97 -7.47 -0.50
N LEU A 105 9.30 -8.00 -1.68
CA LEU A 105 10.46 -7.65 -2.48
C LEU A 105 9.98 -6.99 -3.76
N VAL A 106 10.49 -5.80 -4.07
CA VAL A 106 10.16 -5.06 -5.28
C VAL A 106 11.43 -4.72 -6.05
N ILE A 107 11.34 -4.84 -7.36
CA ILE A 107 12.40 -4.46 -8.28
C ILE A 107 11.84 -3.47 -9.28
N ASP A 108 12.47 -2.29 -9.33
CA ASP A 108 12.13 -1.21 -10.23
C ASP A 108 13.33 -0.83 -11.09
N VAL A 109 13.04 -0.21 -12.21
CA VAL A 109 14.06 0.34 -13.10
C VAL A 109 13.71 1.80 -13.41
N SER A 110 14.68 2.69 -13.29
CA SER A 110 14.50 4.09 -13.68
C SER A 110 14.04 4.18 -15.14
N GLU A 111 13.23 5.18 -15.47
CA GLU A 111 12.67 5.32 -16.81
C GLU A 111 13.75 5.38 -17.90
N ASN A 112 14.88 6.01 -17.59
CA ASN A 112 16.04 6.09 -18.50
C ASN A 112 16.86 4.78 -18.60
N GLY A 113 16.48 3.73 -17.86
CA GLY A 113 17.10 2.41 -17.89
C GLY A 113 18.50 2.32 -17.28
N LYS A 114 18.96 3.34 -16.56
CA LYS A 114 20.34 3.39 -16.01
C LYS A 114 20.48 2.87 -14.60
N LEU A 115 19.39 2.87 -13.82
CA LEU A 115 19.39 2.42 -12.44
C LEU A 115 18.35 1.33 -12.23
N LYS A 116 18.71 0.37 -11.41
CA LYS A 116 17.81 -0.64 -10.85
C LYS A 116 17.73 -0.41 -9.35
N PHE A 117 16.51 -0.37 -8.84
CA PHE A 117 16.21 -0.29 -7.43
C PHE A 117 15.68 -1.64 -6.98
N THR A 118 16.18 -2.12 -5.87
CA THR A 118 15.66 -3.31 -5.20
C THR A 118 15.33 -2.91 -3.79
N TRP A 119 14.06 -3.02 -3.40
CA TRP A 119 13.65 -2.64 -2.07
C TRP A 119 12.77 -3.69 -1.41
N ILE A 120 12.78 -3.67 -0.10
CA ILE A 120 12.05 -4.59 0.76
C ILE A 120 11.13 -3.78 1.64
N ALA A 121 9.86 -4.19 1.70
CA ALA A 121 8.87 -3.65 2.62
C ALA A 121 8.41 -4.70 3.63
N LEU A 122 8.07 -4.24 4.82
CA LEU A 122 7.44 -5.02 5.89
C LEU A 122 6.05 -4.46 6.16
N LYS A 123 5.06 -5.35 6.32
CA LYS A 123 3.71 -4.98 6.76
C LYS A 123 3.62 -5.12 8.28
N ARG A 124 3.24 -4.03 8.96
CA ARG A 124 2.97 -4.00 10.40
C ARG A 124 1.68 -3.23 10.62
N ASP A 125 0.79 -3.77 11.44
CA ASP A 125 -0.51 -3.14 11.75
C ASP A 125 -1.30 -2.75 10.48
N GLY A 126 -1.27 -3.63 9.47
CA GLY A 126 -1.94 -3.43 8.18
C GLY A 126 -1.26 -2.43 7.23
N GLN A 127 -0.09 -1.87 7.58
CA GLN A 127 0.62 -0.88 6.77
C GLN A 127 1.97 -1.38 6.30
N TRP A 128 2.27 -1.20 5.02
CA TRP A 128 3.58 -1.42 4.45
C TRP A 128 4.52 -0.27 4.75
N ARG A 129 5.76 -0.60 5.14
CA ARG A 129 6.87 0.36 5.28
C ARG A 129 8.12 -0.21 4.66
N VAL A 130 8.87 0.63 3.96
CA VAL A 130 10.13 0.23 3.33
C VAL A 130 11.22 0.12 4.39
N ILE A 131 11.90 -1.02 4.46
CA ILE A 131 12.99 -1.25 5.41
C ILE A 131 14.36 -1.22 4.76
N SER A 132 14.46 -1.52 3.48
CA SER A 132 15.74 -1.50 2.75
C SER A 132 15.56 -1.14 1.31
N GLU A 133 16.51 -0.38 0.77
CA GLU A 133 16.66 -0.14 -0.66
C GLU A 133 18.11 -0.28 -1.09
N THR A 134 18.31 -0.81 -2.27
CA THR A 134 19.60 -0.82 -2.95
C THR A 134 19.44 -0.33 -4.37
N ALA A 135 20.14 0.75 -4.70
CA ALA A 135 20.29 1.23 -6.07
C ALA A 135 21.54 0.63 -6.70
N SER A 136 21.42 0.11 -7.92
CA SER A 136 22.56 -0.38 -8.72
C SER A 136 22.51 0.17 -10.13
N ARG A 137 23.67 0.34 -10.73
CA ARG A 137 23.77 0.74 -12.14
C ARG A 137 23.45 -0.46 -13.03
N ILE A 138 22.74 -0.20 -14.11
CA ILE A 138 22.55 -1.16 -15.19
C ILE A 138 23.65 -0.88 -16.21
N GLU A 139 24.55 -1.84 -16.38
CA GLU A 139 25.56 -1.79 -17.43
C GLU A 139 24.91 -2.23 -18.75
N SER A 140 25.17 -1.45 -19.81
CA SER A 140 24.80 -1.89 -21.16
C SER A 140 25.73 -3.01 -21.59
N PRO A 141 25.22 -4.06 -22.23
CA PRO A 141 26.04 -5.17 -22.75
C PRO A 141 27.03 -4.70 -23.81
#